data_17ffa587a7acfc43c59eadf29f4cb9a0
#
_entry.id   17ffa587a7acfc43c59eadf29f4cb9a0
#
_cell.length_a   1.000
_cell.length_b   1.000
_cell.length_c   1.000
_cell.angle_alpha   90.00
_cell.angle_beta   90.00
_cell.angle_gamma   90.00
#
_symmetry.space_group_name_H-M   'P 1'
#
loop_
_entity.id
_entity.type
_entity.pdbx_description
1 polymer ?
#
loop_
_entity_poly.entity_id
_entity_poly.type
_entity_poly.pdbx_seq_one_letter_code
_entity_poly.pdbx_strand_id
1 'polypeptide(L)'
;MIRRAEVQDFPWIVASGAEAYRDLGDYTRILPSWLEQPGVMAWIDEDATGRGRGFAMLGFYSEPASGAPVPGVHQVVADLLALAVLPAFQRRGLGSLLLEHVIEVAERVAPASHITQLRLTVAEHNTGAQRLYARSGFHIVDGAATYDRGQRALRMVRGLTGSPRRS
;
A
#
# COMPACT_ATOMS: atom_id res chain seq x y z
N MET A 1 13.81 10.42 -6.61
CA MET A 1 12.67 10.74 -7.51
C MET A 1 11.77 9.52 -7.60
N ILE A 2 10.46 9.71 -7.42
CA ILE A 2 9.48 8.62 -7.52
C ILE A 2 9.03 8.48 -8.97
N ARG A 3 9.13 7.27 -9.50
CA ARG A 3 8.62 6.90 -10.83
C ARG A 3 7.77 5.64 -10.79
N ARG A 4 6.94 5.46 -11.80
CA ARG A 4 6.22 4.20 -12.01
C ARG A 4 7.21 3.06 -12.22
N ALA A 5 6.96 1.92 -11.55
CA ALA A 5 7.72 0.71 -11.81
C ALA A 5 7.28 0.06 -13.12
N GLU A 6 8.24 -0.49 -13.84
CA GLU A 6 8.06 -1.27 -15.06
C GLU A 6 8.38 -2.75 -14.79
N VAL A 7 8.05 -3.64 -15.72
CA VAL A 7 8.25 -5.09 -15.56
C VAL A 7 9.71 -5.45 -15.22
N GLN A 8 10.65 -4.72 -15.79
CA GLN A 8 12.08 -4.90 -15.51
C GLN A 8 12.49 -4.59 -14.07
N ASP A 9 11.68 -3.82 -13.34
CA ASP A 9 11.91 -3.47 -11.92
C ASP A 9 11.39 -4.55 -10.96
N PHE A 10 10.52 -5.42 -11.41
CA PHE A 10 9.84 -6.39 -10.55
C PHE A 10 10.78 -7.30 -9.77
N PRO A 11 11.90 -7.82 -10.36
CA PRO A 11 12.86 -8.61 -9.60
C PRO A 11 13.46 -7.84 -8.42
N TRP A 12 13.73 -6.54 -8.59
CA TRP A 12 14.24 -5.70 -7.51
C TRP A 12 13.19 -5.45 -6.42
N ILE A 13 11.93 -5.18 -6.80
CA ILE A 13 10.81 -5.03 -5.84
C ILE A 13 10.63 -6.31 -5.04
N VAL A 14 10.62 -7.46 -5.70
CA VAL A 14 10.45 -8.77 -5.04
C VAL A 14 11.58 -9.03 -4.05
N ALA A 15 12.83 -8.84 -4.45
CA ALA A 15 14.00 -9.05 -3.57
C ALA A 15 13.97 -8.10 -2.36
N SER A 16 13.70 -6.81 -2.60
CA SER A 16 13.64 -5.80 -1.54
C SER A 16 12.47 -6.03 -0.58
N GLY A 17 11.31 -6.41 -1.09
CA GLY A 17 10.12 -6.70 -0.28
C GLY A 17 10.24 -8.01 0.49
N ALA A 18 10.82 -9.04 -0.11
CA ALA A 18 11.09 -10.31 0.58
C ALA A 18 12.01 -10.10 1.80
N GLU A 19 13.01 -9.24 1.69
CA GLU A 19 13.87 -8.87 2.82
C GLU A 19 13.12 -8.04 3.87
N ALA A 20 12.35 -7.04 3.43
CA ALA A 20 11.61 -6.15 4.34
C ALA A 20 10.51 -6.88 5.13
N TYR A 21 9.87 -7.88 4.54
CA TYR A 21 8.72 -8.61 5.11
C TYR A 21 9.02 -10.06 5.49
N ARG A 22 10.29 -10.45 5.54
CA ARG A 22 10.71 -11.84 5.79
C ARG A 22 10.09 -12.48 7.04
N ASP A 23 9.82 -11.68 8.06
CA ASP A 23 9.26 -12.17 9.32
C ASP A 23 7.72 -12.33 9.27
N LEU A 24 7.07 -11.85 8.21
CA LEU A 24 5.61 -11.86 8.07
C LEU A 24 5.10 -13.00 7.18
N GLY A 25 5.86 -13.41 6.18
CA GLY A 25 5.45 -14.44 5.25
C GLY A 25 6.44 -14.65 4.10
N ASP A 26 6.07 -15.50 3.15
CA ASP A 26 6.86 -15.74 1.94
C ASP A 26 6.54 -14.71 0.85
N TYR A 27 7.14 -13.55 0.97
CA TYR A 27 6.96 -12.46 0.02
C TYR A 27 7.68 -12.67 -1.31
N THR A 28 8.56 -13.66 -1.43
CA THR A 28 9.11 -14.07 -2.73
C THR A 28 8.02 -14.63 -3.65
N ARG A 29 6.96 -15.17 -3.08
CA ARG A 29 5.79 -15.70 -3.80
C ARG A 29 4.63 -14.70 -3.84
N ILE A 30 4.40 -13.98 -2.76
CA ILE A 30 3.27 -13.04 -2.63
C ILE A 30 3.42 -11.85 -3.58
N LEU A 31 4.58 -11.20 -3.60
CA LEU A 31 4.79 -9.99 -4.41
C LEU A 31 4.66 -10.23 -5.93
N PRO A 32 5.22 -11.29 -6.52
CA PRO A 32 4.98 -11.57 -7.94
C PRO A 32 3.50 -11.73 -8.27
N SER A 33 2.75 -12.45 -7.43
CA SER A 33 1.32 -12.66 -7.65
C SER A 33 0.52 -11.36 -7.61
N TRP A 34 0.93 -10.38 -6.80
CA TRP A 34 0.32 -9.06 -6.77
C TRP A 34 0.70 -8.22 -7.99
N LEU A 35 1.99 -8.22 -8.36
CA LEU A 35 2.49 -7.44 -9.50
C LEU A 35 1.86 -7.85 -10.84
N GLU A 36 1.40 -9.10 -10.96
CA GLU A 36 0.69 -9.62 -12.14
C GLU A 36 -0.79 -9.19 -12.19
N GLN A 37 -1.36 -8.67 -11.11
CA GLN A 37 -2.76 -8.26 -11.08
C GLN A 37 -2.97 -6.96 -11.87
N PRO A 38 -4.00 -6.89 -12.74
CA PRO A 38 -4.24 -5.69 -13.57
C PRO A 38 -4.51 -4.42 -12.76
N GLY A 39 -5.10 -4.57 -11.56
CA GLY A 39 -5.43 -3.45 -10.66
C GLY A 39 -4.28 -3.00 -9.78
N VAL A 40 -3.08 -3.58 -9.89
CA VAL A 40 -1.94 -3.25 -9.05
C VAL A 40 -0.98 -2.32 -9.78
N MET A 41 -0.56 -1.29 -9.05
CA MET A 41 0.45 -0.33 -9.48
C MET A 41 1.59 -0.28 -8.47
N ALA A 42 2.81 -0.13 -8.96
CA ALA A 42 3.99 0.01 -8.11
C ALA A 42 4.81 1.24 -8.51
N TRP A 43 5.49 1.82 -7.55
CA TRP A 43 6.42 2.94 -7.73
C TRP A 43 7.72 2.67 -7.02
N ILE A 44 8.81 3.17 -7.58
CA ILE A 44 10.14 3.11 -7.00
C ILE A 44 10.61 4.53 -6.74
N ASP A 45 11.19 4.76 -5.57
CA ASP A 45 12.00 5.95 -5.32
C ASP A 45 13.45 5.65 -5.64
N GLU A 46 14.05 6.47 -6.50
CA GLU A 46 15.43 6.36 -6.97
C GLU A 46 16.25 7.58 -6.58
N ASP A 47 17.54 7.35 -6.37
CA ASP A 47 18.50 8.45 -6.25
C ASP A 47 18.93 9.01 -7.64
N ALA A 48 19.83 9.98 -7.63
CA ALA A 48 20.29 10.62 -8.86
C ALA A 48 21.06 9.69 -9.82
N THR A 49 21.50 8.53 -9.34
CA THR A 49 22.20 7.52 -10.15
C THR A 49 21.26 6.44 -10.70
N GLY A 50 19.97 6.51 -10.39
CA GLY A 50 18.97 5.50 -10.77
C GLY A 50 18.94 4.30 -9.82
N ARG A 51 19.58 4.37 -8.66
CA ARG A 51 19.55 3.31 -7.66
C ARG A 51 18.24 3.38 -6.85
N GLY A 52 17.52 2.28 -6.81
CA GLY A 52 16.31 2.16 -5.99
C GLY A 52 16.62 2.26 -4.49
N ARG A 53 15.80 3.01 -3.77
CA ARG A 53 15.92 3.24 -2.32
C ARG A 53 14.70 2.74 -1.55
N GLY A 54 13.56 2.65 -2.20
CA GLY A 54 12.31 2.16 -1.64
C GLY A 54 11.25 1.99 -2.71
N PHE A 55 10.15 1.35 -2.35
CA PHE A 55 9.02 1.16 -3.24
C PHE A 55 7.69 1.19 -2.50
N ALA A 56 6.61 1.42 -3.24
CA ALA A 56 5.24 1.30 -2.77
C ALA A 56 4.37 0.60 -3.80
N MET A 57 3.36 -0.13 -3.34
CA MET A 57 2.39 -0.83 -4.19
C MET A 57 0.97 -0.50 -3.76
N LEU A 58 0.15 -0.13 -4.73
CA LEU A 58 -1.27 0.19 -4.55
C LEU A 58 -2.10 -0.76 -5.42
N GLY A 59 -3.09 -1.41 -4.81
CA GLY A 59 -4.02 -2.29 -5.51
C GLY A 59 -5.45 -1.75 -5.47
N PHE A 60 -6.15 -1.92 -6.59
CA PHE A 60 -7.59 -1.67 -6.71
C PHE A 60 -8.28 -3.00 -7.00
N TYR A 61 -9.26 -3.35 -6.16
CA TYR A 61 -9.95 -4.63 -6.25
C TYR A 61 -11.45 -4.44 -6.20
N SER A 62 -12.16 -5.36 -6.88
CA SER A 62 -13.59 -5.53 -6.71
C SER A 62 -13.84 -6.59 -5.64
N GLU A 63 -14.57 -6.25 -4.60
CA GLU A 63 -14.96 -7.18 -3.55
C GLU A 63 -16.46 -7.08 -3.27
N PRO A 64 -17.10 -8.11 -2.70
CA PRO A 64 -18.48 -8.01 -2.26
C PRO A 64 -18.67 -6.86 -1.27
N ALA A 65 -19.66 -6.03 -1.50
CA ALA A 65 -19.96 -4.91 -0.61
C ALA A 65 -20.51 -5.42 0.72
N SER A 66 -19.78 -5.17 1.80
CA SER A 66 -20.22 -5.53 3.15
C SER A 66 -21.46 -4.75 3.55
N GLY A 67 -22.51 -5.45 4.03
CA GLY A 67 -23.78 -4.82 4.46
C GLY A 67 -24.68 -4.37 3.32
N ALA A 68 -24.41 -4.74 2.07
CA ALA A 68 -25.31 -4.46 0.96
C ALA A 68 -26.65 -5.20 1.16
N PRO A 69 -27.79 -4.53 0.94
CA PRO A 69 -29.11 -5.13 1.13
C PRO A 69 -29.45 -6.20 0.09
N VAL A 70 -28.68 -6.27 -0.99
CA VAL A 70 -28.86 -7.22 -2.09
C VAL A 70 -27.57 -8.02 -2.30
N PRO A 71 -27.62 -9.37 -2.35
CA PRO A 71 -26.47 -10.20 -2.71
C PRO A 71 -25.94 -9.87 -4.11
N GLY A 72 -24.63 -9.93 -4.28
CA GLY A 72 -23.98 -9.72 -5.57
C GLY A 72 -23.62 -8.25 -5.87
N VAL A 73 -23.86 -7.32 -4.95
CA VAL A 73 -23.32 -5.95 -5.06
C VAL A 73 -21.83 -5.97 -4.76
N HIS A 74 -21.05 -5.45 -5.68
CA HIS A 74 -19.61 -5.31 -5.54
C HIS A 74 -19.21 -3.85 -5.35
N GLN A 75 -18.15 -3.63 -4.61
CA GLN A 75 -17.49 -2.33 -4.46
C GLN A 75 -16.03 -2.42 -4.88
N VAL A 76 -15.49 -1.32 -5.37
CA VAL A 76 -14.06 -1.20 -5.61
C VAL A 76 -13.41 -0.64 -4.35
N VAL A 77 -12.31 -1.24 -3.94
CA VAL A 77 -11.52 -0.83 -2.78
C VAL A 77 -10.09 -0.53 -3.20
N ALA A 78 -9.42 0.33 -2.45
CA ALA A 78 -8.02 0.65 -2.63
C ALA A 78 -7.22 0.17 -1.43
N ASP A 79 -6.16 -0.60 -1.67
CA ASP A 79 -5.26 -1.11 -0.64
C ASP A 79 -3.82 -0.71 -0.91
N LEU A 80 -3.16 -0.11 0.08
CA LEU A 80 -1.71 -0.02 0.11
C LEU A 80 -1.17 -1.41 0.46
N LEU A 81 -0.67 -2.11 -0.54
CA LEU A 81 -0.25 -3.50 -0.44
C LEU A 81 1.14 -3.67 0.18
N ALA A 82 2.04 -2.76 -0.15
CA ALA A 82 3.41 -2.76 0.35
C ALA A 82 3.98 -1.34 0.34
N LEU A 83 4.79 -1.05 1.33
CA LEU A 83 5.61 0.15 1.44
C LEU A 83 6.91 -0.21 2.14
N ALA A 84 8.02 -0.13 1.46
CA ALA A 84 9.33 -0.46 2.03
C ALA A 84 10.39 0.53 1.59
N VAL A 85 11.26 0.90 2.53
CA VAL A 85 12.48 1.67 2.30
C VAL A 85 13.66 0.81 2.74
N LEU A 86 14.65 0.68 1.87
CA LEU A 86 15.84 -0.10 2.19
C LEU A 86 16.54 0.43 3.46
N PRO A 87 17.08 -0.43 4.33
CA PRO A 87 17.64 -0.03 5.61
C PRO A 87 18.65 1.13 5.54
N ALA A 88 19.51 1.13 4.53
CA ALA A 88 20.51 2.19 4.33
C ALA A 88 19.90 3.59 4.04
N PHE A 89 18.64 3.65 3.67
CA PHE A 89 17.95 4.90 3.30
C PHE A 89 16.80 5.27 4.22
N GLN A 90 16.55 4.49 5.27
CA GLN A 90 15.52 4.77 6.26
C GLN A 90 15.83 6.04 7.07
N ARG A 91 14.80 6.58 7.74
CA ARG A 91 14.89 7.78 8.60
C ARG A 91 15.27 9.07 7.85
N ARG A 92 15.00 9.11 6.53
CA ARG A 92 15.25 10.27 5.65
C ARG A 92 13.96 10.82 5.02
N GLY A 93 12.80 10.43 5.54
CA GLY A 93 11.50 10.87 5.01
C GLY A 93 11.01 10.17 3.74
N LEU A 94 11.77 9.19 3.20
CA LEU A 94 11.40 8.51 1.95
C LEU A 94 10.08 7.71 2.06
N GLY A 95 9.83 7.10 3.21
CA GLY A 95 8.56 6.41 3.47
C GLY A 95 7.36 7.36 3.42
N SER A 96 7.51 8.57 3.96
CA SER A 96 6.47 9.60 3.88
C SER A 96 6.23 10.05 2.44
N LEU A 97 7.29 10.29 1.67
CA LEU A 97 7.17 10.70 0.26
C LEU A 97 6.49 9.63 -0.61
N LEU A 98 6.85 8.36 -0.43
CA LEU A 98 6.21 7.25 -1.12
C LEU A 98 4.73 7.11 -0.73
N LEU A 99 4.42 7.25 0.55
CA LEU A 99 3.05 7.18 1.06
C LEU A 99 2.20 8.34 0.53
N GLU A 100 2.71 9.57 0.57
CA GLU A 100 2.05 10.75 0.00
C GLU A 100 1.73 10.55 -1.48
N HIS A 101 2.69 10.04 -2.25
CA HIS A 101 2.49 9.73 -3.67
C HIS A 101 1.35 8.72 -3.90
N VAL A 102 1.31 7.63 -3.12
CA VAL A 102 0.22 6.63 -3.21
C VAL A 102 -1.12 7.23 -2.84
N ILE A 103 -1.18 8.06 -1.79
CA ILE A 103 -2.41 8.75 -1.37
C ILE A 103 -2.92 9.66 -2.50
N GLU A 104 -2.05 10.45 -3.13
CA GLU A 104 -2.42 11.32 -4.25
C GLU A 104 -2.97 10.53 -5.45
N VAL A 105 -2.37 9.37 -5.76
CA VAL A 105 -2.87 8.49 -6.82
C VAL A 105 -4.25 7.96 -6.46
N ALA A 106 -4.44 7.46 -5.24
CA ALA A 106 -5.72 6.95 -4.77
C ALA A 106 -6.81 8.04 -4.79
N GLU A 107 -6.49 9.26 -4.37
CA GLU A 107 -7.42 10.40 -4.38
C GLU A 107 -7.83 10.80 -5.81
N ARG A 108 -6.94 10.68 -6.79
CA ARG A 108 -7.27 10.95 -8.20
C ARG A 108 -8.18 9.90 -8.82
N VAL A 109 -8.03 8.64 -8.42
CA VAL A 109 -8.82 7.51 -8.95
C VAL A 109 -10.18 7.40 -8.25
N ALA A 110 -10.23 7.74 -6.97
CA ALA A 110 -11.38 7.53 -6.10
C ALA A 110 -12.73 8.04 -6.65
N PRO A 111 -12.86 9.25 -7.23
CA PRO A 111 -14.15 9.74 -7.71
C PRO A 111 -14.75 8.91 -8.85
N ALA A 112 -13.93 8.45 -9.78
CA ALA A 112 -14.38 7.68 -10.94
C ALA A 112 -14.82 6.25 -10.57
N SER A 113 -14.29 5.72 -9.48
CA SER A 113 -14.52 4.34 -9.03
C SER A 113 -15.36 4.27 -7.74
N HIS A 114 -15.85 5.40 -7.24
CA HIS A 114 -16.62 5.51 -5.98
C HIS A 114 -15.87 4.93 -4.76
N ILE A 115 -14.55 5.01 -4.76
CA ILE A 115 -13.71 4.55 -3.65
C ILE A 115 -13.71 5.64 -2.57
N THR A 116 -14.04 5.26 -1.34
CA THR A 116 -14.15 6.20 -0.21
C THR A 116 -12.99 6.12 0.77
N GLN A 117 -12.21 5.05 0.71
CA GLN A 117 -11.14 4.78 1.66
C GLN A 117 -9.92 4.14 1.00
N LEU A 118 -8.75 4.50 1.50
CA LEU A 118 -7.51 3.76 1.30
C LEU A 118 -7.24 2.93 2.55
N ARG A 119 -7.02 1.63 2.36
CA ARG A 119 -6.82 0.65 3.44
C ARG A 119 -5.38 0.15 3.42
N LEU A 120 -4.92 -0.32 4.55
CA LEU A 120 -3.66 -1.05 4.68
C LEU A 120 -3.73 -2.04 5.84
N THR A 121 -2.80 -3.00 5.83
CA THR A 121 -2.54 -3.90 6.94
C THR A 121 -1.10 -3.71 7.39
N VAL A 122 -0.88 -3.61 8.69
CA VAL A 122 0.44 -3.41 9.30
C VAL A 122 0.60 -4.35 10.48
N ALA A 123 1.81 -4.88 10.67
CA ALA A 123 2.10 -5.72 11.83
C ALA A 123 1.95 -4.92 13.13
N GLU A 124 1.30 -5.52 14.15
CA GLU A 124 1.04 -4.87 15.43
C GLU A 124 2.33 -4.40 16.12
N HIS A 125 3.43 -5.13 15.95
CA HIS A 125 4.72 -4.76 16.51
C HIS A 125 5.47 -3.67 15.72
N ASN A 126 5.06 -3.36 14.49
CA ASN A 126 5.70 -2.33 13.67
C ASN A 126 5.16 -0.93 14.03
N THR A 127 5.54 -0.46 15.21
CA THR A 127 5.08 0.83 15.73
C THR A 127 5.59 2.04 14.94
N GLY A 128 6.74 1.90 14.28
CA GLY A 128 7.28 2.94 13.39
C GLY A 128 6.41 3.17 12.17
N ALA A 129 5.98 2.11 11.51
CA ALA A 129 5.06 2.18 10.37
C ALA A 129 3.68 2.70 10.80
N GLN A 130 3.16 2.23 11.94
CA GLN A 130 1.88 2.71 12.47
C GLN A 130 1.90 4.23 12.72
N ARG A 131 2.98 4.76 13.27
CA ARG A 131 3.15 6.22 13.45
C ARG A 131 3.22 6.96 12.12
N LEU A 132 3.90 6.41 11.12
CA LEU A 132 3.95 6.97 9.77
C LEU A 132 2.53 7.08 9.19
N TYR A 133 1.77 5.99 9.24
CA TYR A 133 0.40 5.96 8.72
C TYR A 133 -0.54 6.88 9.49
N ALA A 134 -0.45 6.90 10.83
CA ALA A 134 -1.27 7.79 11.66
C ALA A 134 -1.03 9.27 11.34
N ARG A 135 0.22 9.69 11.11
CA ARG A 135 0.55 11.06 10.68
C ARG A 135 -0.02 11.41 9.31
N SER A 136 -0.27 10.43 8.46
CA SER A 136 -0.89 10.60 7.14
C SER A 136 -2.40 10.41 7.14
N GLY A 137 -3.04 10.43 8.32
CA GLY A 137 -4.49 10.40 8.46
C GLY A 137 -5.12 9.02 8.50
N PHE A 138 -4.33 7.95 8.61
CA PHE A 138 -4.85 6.60 8.84
C PHE A 138 -5.19 6.38 10.32
N HIS A 139 -6.24 5.61 10.57
CA HIS A 139 -6.63 5.18 11.91
C HIS A 139 -6.95 3.68 11.92
N ILE A 140 -6.79 3.05 13.07
CA ILE A 140 -7.08 1.63 13.25
C ILE A 140 -8.60 1.43 13.28
N VAL A 141 -9.10 0.49 12.48
CA VAL A 141 -10.53 0.16 12.41
C VAL A 141 -10.85 -1.23 12.91
N ASP A 142 -9.94 -2.18 12.74
CA ASP A 142 -10.09 -3.54 13.21
C ASP A 142 -8.70 -4.17 13.38
N GLY A 143 -8.56 -5.05 14.37
CA GLY A 143 -7.28 -5.65 14.74
C GLY A 143 -7.20 -7.16 14.55
N ALA A 144 -8.10 -7.77 13.78
CA ALA A 144 -8.30 -9.20 13.82
C ALA A 144 -7.71 -10.01 12.65
N ALA A 145 -6.56 -9.62 12.11
CA ALA A 145 -5.86 -10.44 11.13
C ALA A 145 -4.53 -10.97 11.71
N THR A 146 -4.02 -12.04 11.12
CA THR A 146 -2.67 -12.55 11.37
C THR A 146 -1.96 -12.75 10.04
N TYR A 147 -0.65 -12.51 10.04
CA TYR A 147 0.20 -12.88 8.93
C TYR A 147 0.49 -14.37 8.92
N ASP A 148 0.98 -14.90 7.79
CA ASP A 148 1.26 -16.32 7.61
C ASP A 148 2.19 -16.92 8.68
N ARG A 149 3.08 -16.11 9.25
CA ARG A 149 4.00 -16.50 10.33
C ARG A 149 3.48 -16.23 11.74
N GLY A 150 2.18 -15.91 11.88
CA GLY A 150 1.50 -15.79 13.16
C GLY A 150 1.57 -14.40 13.81
N GLN A 151 2.25 -13.42 13.23
CA GLN A 151 2.24 -12.04 13.75
C GLN A 151 0.85 -11.43 13.62
N ARG A 152 0.42 -10.74 14.67
CA ARG A 152 -0.84 -10.00 14.65
C ARG A 152 -0.74 -8.81 13.70
N ALA A 153 -1.82 -8.58 12.99
CA ALA A 153 -1.95 -7.50 12.03
C ALA A 153 -3.07 -6.53 12.44
N LEU A 154 -2.83 -5.26 12.23
CA LEU A 154 -3.82 -4.20 12.39
C LEU A 154 -4.26 -3.73 11.01
N ARG A 155 -5.57 -3.51 10.85
CA ARG A 155 -6.10 -2.82 9.68
C ARG A 155 -6.22 -1.34 9.99
N MET A 156 -5.70 -0.52 9.09
CA MET A 156 -5.83 0.93 9.16
C MET A 156 -6.50 1.45 7.90
N VAL A 157 -7.28 2.51 8.04
CA VAL A 157 -7.97 3.17 6.92
C VAL A 157 -7.79 4.67 6.98
N ARG A 158 -7.79 5.29 5.81
CA ARG A 158 -7.84 6.72 5.61
C ARG A 158 -8.98 7.06 4.64
N GLY A 159 -9.82 8.02 5.00
CA GLY A 159 -10.83 8.56 4.08
C GLY A 159 -10.16 9.19 2.86
N LEU A 160 -10.71 8.93 1.68
CA LEU A 160 -10.32 9.59 0.43
C LEU A 160 -11.33 10.69 0.16
N THR A 161 -10.91 11.94 0.28
CA THR A 161 -11.75 13.09 0.00
C THR A 161 -11.86 13.32 -1.50
N GLY A 162 -12.79 12.60 -2.13
CA GLY A 162 -13.28 12.92 -3.47
C GLY A 162 -14.25 14.10 -3.43
N SER A 163 -13.88 15.21 -2.80
CA SER A 163 -14.64 16.46 -2.99
C SER A 163 -13.99 17.23 -4.12
N PRO A 164 -14.76 17.63 -5.16
CA PRO A 164 -14.28 18.62 -6.10
C PRO A 164 -13.98 19.89 -5.29
N ARG A 165 -12.75 20.38 -5.38
CA ARG A 165 -12.46 21.75 -4.94
C ARG A 165 -13.43 22.65 -5.69
N ARG A 166 -14.38 23.21 -4.99
CA ARG A 166 -15.19 24.30 -5.53
C ARG A 166 -14.21 25.42 -5.83
N SER A 167 -14.09 25.72 -7.11
CA SER A 167 -13.45 26.95 -7.62
C SER A 167 -14.18 28.17 -7.05
#